data_3fac1ee2a657e87ef727eaf636b075f1
#
_entry.id   3fac1ee2a657e87ef727eaf636b075f1
#
_cell.length_a   1.000
_cell.length_b   1.000
_cell.length_c   1.000
_cell.angle_alpha   90.00
_cell.angle_beta   90.00
_cell.angle_gamma   90.00
#
_symmetry.space_group_name_H-M   'P 1'
#
loop_
_entity.id
_entity.type
_entity.pdbx_description
1 polymer ?
#
loop_
_entity_poly.entity_id
_entity_poly.type
_entity_poly.pdbx_seq_one_letter_code
_entity_poly.pdbx_strand_id
1 'polypeptide(L)'
;HPVTELVTGIDIVQMQIRVAAGEKLPFAQRNIEMRGHAIECRINAEDPAQGAFLPSPGPINTLRVPSGFGTRWDGGYEAGDEISQYYDNLVGKLIVWGKDRPTAIARTIRALEEMVVEGVATTIPADIAILKHPDFQAMQHSTKWVEEVLDLSDIEAPKPPAPAEGDEALVQRNTTVEVNGKRFDVKMWVPDVPMVAAGPAKVAKKPARAAGGSGGGAAAGGSGN
;
A
#
# COMPACT_ATOMS: atom_id res chain seq x y z
N HIS A 1 -3.00 15.74 -14.99
CA HIS A 1 -3.31 17.00 -14.26
C HIS A 1 -4.81 17.27 -14.13
N PRO A 2 -5.56 16.36 -13.47
CA PRO A 2 -7.02 16.44 -13.42
C PRO A 2 -7.54 17.67 -12.65
N VAL A 3 -6.79 18.21 -11.67
CA VAL A 3 -7.17 19.47 -11.01
C VAL A 3 -7.19 20.63 -12.00
N THR A 4 -6.21 20.69 -12.91
CA THR A 4 -6.16 21.71 -13.97
C THR A 4 -7.34 21.56 -14.93
N GLU A 5 -7.68 20.34 -15.29
CA GLU A 5 -8.83 20.05 -16.15
C GLU A 5 -10.14 20.50 -15.51
N LEU A 6 -10.35 20.22 -14.21
CA LEU A 6 -11.59 20.61 -13.53
C LEU A 6 -11.74 22.12 -13.34
N VAL A 7 -10.64 22.87 -13.11
CA VAL A 7 -10.74 24.32 -12.93
C VAL A 7 -10.73 25.11 -14.23
N THR A 8 -10.19 24.54 -15.33
CA THR A 8 -10.12 25.22 -16.64
C THR A 8 -11.19 24.74 -17.63
N GLY A 9 -11.73 23.51 -17.43
CA GLY A 9 -12.61 22.88 -18.38
C GLY A 9 -11.92 22.38 -19.66
N ILE A 10 -10.58 22.26 -19.63
CA ILE A 10 -9.78 21.82 -20.78
C ILE A 10 -9.39 20.35 -20.57
N ASP A 11 -9.76 19.48 -21.51
CA ASP A 11 -9.26 18.10 -21.60
C ASP A 11 -7.82 18.13 -22.13
N ILE A 12 -6.86 17.99 -21.20
CA ILE A 12 -5.43 18.12 -21.51
C ILE A 12 -4.98 16.96 -22.42
N VAL A 13 -5.44 15.75 -22.17
CA VAL A 13 -5.06 14.56 -22.97
C VAL A 13 -5.55 14.70 -24.41
N GLN A 14 -6.79 15.14 -24.59
CA GLN A 14 -7.33 15.41 -25.91
C GLN A 14 -6.50 16.50 -26.64
N MET A 15 -6.13 17.57 -25.92
CA MET A 15 -5.29 18.62 -26.51
C MET A 15 -3.90 18.12 -26.89
N GLN A 16 -3.30 17.24 -26.09
CA GLN A 16 -2.01 16.61 -26.42
C GLN A 16 -2.10 15.79 -27.71
N ILE A 17 -3.17 15.00 -27.88
CA ILE A 17 -3.40 14.19 -29.09
C ILE A 17 -3.56 15.10 -30.31
N ARG A 18 -4.34 16.18 -30.21
CA ARG A 18 -4.55 17.13 -31.30
C ARG A 18 -3.27 17.84 -31.70
N VAL A 19 -2.46 18.29 -30.74
CA VAL A 19 -1.15 18.91 -30.98
C VAL A 19 -0.19 17.91 -31.64
N ALA A 20 -0.18 16.65 -31.20
CA ALA A 20 0.63 15.60 -31.80
C ALA A 20 0.18 15.30 -33.27
N ALA A 21 -1.09 15.48 -33.57
CA ALA A 21 -1.62 15.41 -34.94
C ALA A 21 -1.30 16.64 -35.81
N GLY A 22 -0.58 17.64 -35.27
CA GLY A 22 -0.20 18.85 -35.99
C GLY A 22 -1.24 19.98 -35.94
N GLU A 23 -2.29 19.84 -35.13
CA GLU A 23 -3.30 20.89 -34.96
C GLU A 23 -2.77 22.00 -34.02
N LYS A 24 -3.28 23.20 -34.23
CA LYS A 24 -3.07 24.30 -33.29
C LYS A 24 -4.08 24.20 -32.15
N LEU A 25 -3.70 24.70 -30.98
CA LEU A 25 -4.64 24.81 -29.86
C LEU A 25 -5.84 25.68 -30.27
N PRO A 26 -7.10 25.26 -29.96
CA PRO A 26 -8.31 25.98 -30.38
C PRO A 26 -8.61 27.23 -29.54
N PHE A 27 -7.73 27.61 -28.63
CA PHE A 27 -7.84 28.76 -27.73
C PHE A 27 -6.49 29.46 -27.55
N ALA A 28 -6.55 30.72 -27.15
CA ALA A 28 -5.38 31.49 -26.73
C ALA A 28 -5.31 31.57 -25.18
N GLN A 29 -4.15 31.91 -24.64
CA GLN A 29 -3.95 32.03 -23.21
C GLN A 29 -5.00 32.92 -22.50
N ARG A 30 -5.42 34.01 -23.13
CA ARG A 30 -6.44 34.95 -22.61
C ARG A 30 -7.84 34.32 -22.47
N ASN A 31 -8.09 33.19 -23.09
CA ASN A 31 -9.38 32.47 -23.03
C ASN A 31 -9.42 31.44 -21.88
N ILE A 32 -8.29 31.21 -21.20
CA ILE A 32 -8.21 30.25 -20.12
C ILE A 32 -8.59 30.96 -18.82
N GLU A 33 -9.70 30.54 -18.24
CA GLU A 33 -10.19 31.04 -16.96
C GLU A 33 -10.14 29.91 -15.92
N MET A 34 -9.65 30.24 -14.73
CA MET A 34 -9.71 29.33 -13.59
C MET A 34 -11.03 29.51 -12.84
N ARG A 35 -11.86 28.46 -12.77
CA ARG A 35 -13.17 28.46 -12.13
C ARG A 35 -13.20 27.55 -10.93
N GLY A 36 -13.47 28.13 -9.76
CA GLY A 36 -13.55 27.39 -8.51
C GLY A 36 -12.19 26.89 -8.02
N HIS A 37 -12.23 25.77 -7.31
CA HIS A 37 -11.07 25.13 -6.71
C HIS A 37 -11.22 23.62 -6.83
N ALA A 38 -10.13 22.91 -7.13
CA ALA A 38 -10.14 21.46 -7.19
C ALA A 38 -9.04 20.88 -6.30
N ILE A 39 -9.32 19.73 -5.70
CA ILE A 39 -8.39 18.95 -4.88
C ILE A 39 -8.31 17.55 -5.46
N GLU A 40 -7.10 17.04 -5.61
CA GLU A 40 -6.81 15.65 -5.98
C GLU A 40 -6.25 14.91 -4.78
N CYS A 41 -6.85 13.78 -4.43
CA CYS A 41 -6.30 12.80 -3.52
C CYS A 41 -5.84 11.59 -4.31
N ARG A 42 -4.58 11.21 -4.16
CA ARG A 42 -4.04 9.97 -4.72
C ARG A 42 -4.34 8.84 -3.74
N ILE A 43 -5.26 7.95 -4.12
CA ILE A 43 -5.60 6.80 -3.30
C ILE A 43 -4.57 5.71 -3.60
N ASN A 44 -3.57 5.61 -2.74
CA ASN A 44 -2.53 4.60 -2.83
C ASN A 44 -2.84 3.42 -1.91
N ALA A 45 -2.45 2.22 -2.31
CA ALA A 45 -2.47 1.04 -1.45
C ALA A 45 -1.27 1.08 -0.48
N GLU A 46 -1.40 1.93 0.53
CA GLU A 46 -0.40 2.19 1.58
C GLU A 46 -1.09 2.27 2.93
N ASP A 47 -0.44 1.74 3.96
CA ASP A 47 -0.91 1.84 5.35
C ASP A 47 -0.31 3.10 6.00
N PRO A 48 -1.11 4.15 6.25
CA PRO A 48 -0.65 5.37 6.88
C PRO A 48 -0.52 5.27 8.40
N ALA A 49 -0.78 4.11 9.01
CA ALA A 49 -0.71 3.93 10.44
C ALA A 49 0.62 4.41 11.00
N GLN A 50 0.55 5.21 12.06
CA GLN A 50 1.72 5.80 12.72
C GLN A 50 2.65 6.60 11.77
N GLY A 51 2.13 7.09 10.63
CA GLY A 51 2.90 7.85 9.64
C GLY A 51 3.88 7.04 8.81
N ALA A 52 3.79 5.71 8.80
CA ALA A 52 4.78 4.85 8.14
C ALA A 52 4.57 4.69 6.63
N PHE A 53 3.33 4.83 6.13
CA PHE A 53 2.98 4.68 4.70
C PHE A 53 3.58 3.42 4.05
N LEU A 54 3.48 2.28 4.75
CA LEU A 54 4.00 1.02 4.24
C LEU A 54 3.14 0.52 3.07
N PRO A 55 3.75 0.00 1.99
CA PRO A 55 3.00 -0.59 0.88
C PRO A 55 2.08 -1.71 1.36
N SER A 56 0.85 -1.73 0.84
CA SER A 56 -0.18 -2.74 1.14
C SER A 56 -0.62 -3.45 -0.14
N PRO A 57 0.22 -4.30 -0.75
CA PRO A 57 -0.17 -5.09 -1.91
C PRO A 57 -1.22 -6.14 -1.52
N GLY A 58 -2.05 -6.55 -2.47
CA GLY A 58 -3.07 -7.57 -2.26
C GLY A 58 -4.34 -7.37 -3.09
N PRO A 59 -5.34 -8.24 -2.90
CA PRO A 59 -6.59 -8.17 -3.64
C PRO A 59 -7.47 -7.01 -3.16
N ILE A 60 -8.12 -6.35 -4.11
CA ILE A 60 -9.19 -5.38 -3.84
C ILE A 60 -10.51 -6.15 -3.81
N ASN A 61 -10.99 -6.44 -2.60
CA ASN A 61 -12.24 -7.21 -2.42
C ASN A 61 -13.47 -6.35 -2.73
N THR A 62 -13.44 -5.08 -2.33
CA THR A 62 -14.50 -4.11 -2.56
C THR A 62 -13.89 -2.79 -2.99
N LEU A 63 -14.45 -2.20 -4.05
CA LEU A 63 -14.15 -0.83 -4.46
C LEU A 63 -15.47 -0.11 -4.74
N ARG A 64 -15.86 0.79 -3.83
CA ARG A 64 -17.01 1.67 -4.03
C ARG A 64 -16.52 3.11 -4.06
N VAL A 65 -16.62 3.72 -5.24
CA VAL A 65 -16.19 5.10 -5.46
C VAL A 65 -17.33 6.07 -5.15
N PRO A 66 -17.04 7.24 -4.59
CA PRO A 66 -18.02 8.27 -4.34
C PRO A 66 -18.50 8.91 -5.64
N SER A 67 -19.68 9.48 -5.62
CA SER A 67 -20.27 10.17 -6.77
C SER A 67 -20.92 11.49 -6.38
N GLY A 68 -21.42 12.23 -7.36
CA GLY A 68 -22.13 13.48 -7.16
C GLY A 68 -21.45 14.66 -7.85
N PHE A 69 -22.07 15.85 -7.71
CA PHE A 69 -21.64 17.06 -8.40
C PHE A 69 -20.21 17.47 -7.98
N GLY A 70 -19.32 17.58 -8.99
CA GLY A 70 -17.94 17.98 -8.79
C GLY A 70 -17.03 16.86 -8.29
N THR A 71 -17.48 15.61 -8.31
CA THR A 71 -16.66 14.43 -7.96
C THR A 71 -16.28 13.68 -9.23
N ARG A 72 -14.99 13.38 -9.40
CA ARG A 72 -14.42 12.60 -10.50
C ARG A 72 -13.50 11.52 -9.92
N TRP A 73 -13.58 10.34 -10.48
CA TRP A 73 -12.69 9.22 -10.19
C TRP A 73 -11.94 8.79 -11.45
N ASP A 74 -10.60 8.81 -11.37
CA ASP A 74 -9.72 8.29 -12.41
C ASP A 74 -9.05 7.04 -11.84
N GLY A 75 -9.68 5.88 -12.01
CA GLY A 75 -9.26 4.60 -11.43
C GLY A 75 -8.44 3.77 -12.41
N GLY A 76 -7.52 2.98 -11.86
CA GLY A 76 -6.72 1.99 -12.58
C GLY A 76 -7.06 0.55 -12.22
N TYR A 77 -7.92 0.35 -11.22
CA TYR A 77 -8.30 -0.94 -10.67
C TYR A 77 -9.81 -1.03 -10.43
N GLU A 78 -10.32 -2.25 -10.40
CA GLU A 78 -11.70 -2.59 -10.07
C GLU A 78 -11.75 -3.60 -8.91
N ALA A 79 -12.95 -3.86 -8.37
CA ALA A 79 -13.13 -4.93 -7.38
C ALA A 79 -12.81 -6.28 -8.02
N GLY A 80 -11.99 -7.09 -7.36
CA GLY A 80 -11.48 -8.36 -7.88
C GLY A 80 -10.08 -8.27 -8.48
N ASP A 81 -9.55 -7.08 -8.73
CA ASP A 81 -8.15 -6.90 -9.13
C ASP A 81 -7.19 -7.05 -7.95
N GLU A 82 -5.90 -7.22 -8.25
CA GLU A 82 -4.82 -7.35 -7.28
C GLU A 82 -3.78 -6.25 -7.44
N ILE A 83 -3.47 -5.54 -6.35
CA ILE A 83 -2.36 -4.58 -6.30
C ILE A 83 -1.05 -5.35 -6.23
N SER A 84 -0.26 -5.22 -7.29
CA SER A 84 1.04 -5.90 -7.41
C SER A 84 2.09 -5.25 -6.50
N GLN A 85 2.95 -6.10 -5.90
CA GLN A 85 4.13 -5.63 -5.19
C GLN A 85 5.28 -5.14 -6.10
N TYR A 86 5.17 -5.33 -7.42
CA TYR A 86 6.25 -5.04 -8.39
C TYR A 86 6.06 -3.74 -9.15
N TYR A 87 4.91 -3.07 -9.00
CA TYR A 87 4.55 -1.84 -9.68
C TYR A 87 4.07 -0.77 -8.70
N ASP A 88 3.72 0.40 -9.21
CA ASP A 88 3.12 1.48 -8.45
C ASP A 88 1.82 1.01 -7.76
N ASN A 89 1.63 1.46 -6.53
CA ASN A 89 0.49 1.09 -5.68
C ASN A 89 -0.70 2.07 -5.79
N LEU A 90 -0.71 2.94 -6.80
CA LEU A 90 -1.79 3.89 -7.04
C LEU A 90 -3.06 3.16 -7.50
N VAL A 91 -4.08 3.10 -6.64
CA VAL A 91 -5.40 2.56 -6.96
C VAL A 91 -6.15 3.48 -7.93
N GLY A 92 -6.06 4.77 -7.69
CA GLY A 92 -6.68 5.78 -8.53
C GLY A 92 -6.59 7.17 -7.91
N LYS A 93 -7.17 8.15 -8.61
CA LYS A 93 -7.21 9.55 -8.20
C LYS A 93 -8.66 9.95 -7.96
N LEU A 94 -8.91 10.48 -6.78
CA LEU A 94 -10.18 11.13 -6.45
C LEU A 94 -9.99 12.64 -6.62
N ILE A 95 -10.72 13.25 -7.53
CA ILE A 95 -10.66 14.69 -7.80
C ILE A 95 -12.00 15.32 -7.47
N VAL A 96 -11.98 16.36 -6.64
CA VAL A 96 -13.21 17.02 -6.18
C VAL A 96 -13.12 18.51 -6.42
N TRP A 97 -14.15 19.03 -7.07
CA TRP A 97 -14.29 20.45 -7.36
C TRP A 97 -15.30 21.12 -6.43
N GLY A 98 -15.00 22.38 -6.08
CA GLY A 98 -15.90 23.28 -5.37
C GLY A 98 -15.84 24.69 -5.95
N LYS A 99 -16.87 25.51 -5.66
CA LYS A 99 -16.89 26.92 -6.08
C LYS A 99 -15.74 27.73 -5.49
N ASP A 100 -15.21 27.29 -4.35
CA ASP A 100 -14.10 27.87 -3.59
C ASP A 100 -13.35 26.75 -2.84
N ARG A 101 -12.20 27.08 -2.24
CA ARG A 101 -11.36 26.13 -1.52
C ARG A 101 -12.07 25.48 -0.32
N PRO A 102 -12.78 26.21 0.56
CA PRO A 102 -13.51 25.59 1.65
C PRO A 102 -14.56 24.57 1.18
N THR A 103 -15.31 24.91 0.12
CA THR A 103 -16.29 23.99 -0.50
C THR A 103 -15.61 22.75 -1.08
N ALA A 104 -14.47 22.92 -1.76
CA ALA A 104 -13.71 21.78 -2.30
C ALA A 104 -13.22 20.86 -1.18
N ILE A 105 -12.65 21.42 -0.08
CA ILE A 105 -12.21 20.65 1.08
C ILE A 105 -13.36 19.86 1.70
N ALA A 106 -14.48 20.52 2.01
CA ALA A 106 -15.62 19.86 2.64
C ALA A 106 -16.20 18.72 1.78
N ARG A 107 -16.28 18.94 0.46
CA ARG A 107 -16.72 17.89 -0.48
C ARG A 107 -15.72 16.76 -0.60
N THR A 108 -14.41 17.04 -0.58
CA THR A 108 -13.38 16.01 -0.65
C THR A 108 -13.42 15.13 0.58
N ILE A 109 -13.55 15.71 1.78
CA ILE A 109 -13.71 14.95 3.04
C ILE A 109 -14.94 14.03 2.94
N ARG A 110 -16.11 14.56 2.55
CA ARG A 110 -17.33 13.75 2.36
C ARG A 110 -17.10 12.61 1.36
N ALA A 111 -16.47 12.90 0.23
CA ALA A 111 -16.23 11.90 -0.79
C ALA A 111 -15.29 10.79 -0.31
N LEU A 112 -14.23 11.13 0.45
CA LEU A 112 -13.34 10.15 1.07
C LEU A 112 -14.04 9.32 2.15
N GLU A 113 -14.93 9.92 2.95
CA GLU A 113 -15.71 9.23 3.98
C GLU A 113 -16.76 8.27 3.37
N GLU A 114 -17.24 8.54 2.15
CA GLU A 114 -18.16 7.67 1.40
C GLU A 114 -17.43 6.56 0.61
N MET A 115 -16.12 6.72 0.37
CA MET A 115 -15.33 5.77 -0.39
C MET A 115 -15.05 4.51 0.42
N VAL A 116 -15.21 3.34 -0.21
CA VAL A 116 -14.89 2.06 0.42
C VAL A 116 -13.87 1.32 -0.43
N VAL A 117 -12.75 0.96 0.18
CA VAL A 117 -11.74 0.07 -0.39
C VAL A 117 -11.45 -1.00 0.66
N GLU A 118 -11.69 -2.26 0.31
CA GLU A 118 -11.44 -3.40 1.20
C GLU A 118 -10.46 -4.38 0.56
N GLY A 119 -9.65 -5.02 1.38
CA GLY A 119 -8.63 -5.98 0.99
C GLY A 119 -7.21 -5.42 1.11
N VAL A 120 -7.03 -4.12 0.90
CA VAL A 120 -5.75 -3.41 1.07
C VAL A 120 -5.94 -2.19 1.98
N ALA A 121 -4.89 -1.79 2.68
CA ALA A 121 -4.84 -0.50 3.36
C ALA A 121 -4.67 0.63 2.33
N THR A 122 -5.22 1.81 2.62
CA THR A 122 -5.13 2.95 1.71
C THR A 122 -4.76 4.24 2.43
N THR A 123 -4.31 5.24 1.67
CA THR A 123 -4.01 6.60 2.16
C THR A 123 -5.23 7.39 2.62
N ILE A 124 -6.46 6.90 2.42
CA ILE A 124 -7.71 7.63 2.75
C ILE A 124 -7.72 8.22 4.17
N PRO A 125 -7.34 7.51 5.23
CA PRO A 125 -7.33 8.08 6.58
C PRO A 125 -6.36 9.27 6.72
N ALA A 126 -5.19 9.19 6.11
CA ALA A 126 -4.22 10.29 6.10
C ALA A 126 -4.71 11.49 5.28
N ASP A 127 -5.31 11.26 4.11
CA ASP A 127 -5.89 12.31 3.28
C ASP A 127 -6.98 13.09 4.05
N ILE A 128 -7.83 12.38 4.80
CA ILE A 128 -8.86 13.01 5.65
C ILE A 128 -8.20 13.83 6.77
N ALA A 129 -7.17 13.31 7.43
CA ALA A 129 -6.44 14.02 8.47
C ALA A 129 -5.80 15.31 7.94
N ILE A 130 -5.15 15.24 6.78
CA ILE A 130 -4.57 16.40 6.08
C ILE A 130 -5.63 17.46 5.80
N LEU A 131 -6.75 17.06 5.21
CA LEU A 131 -7.83 17.98 4.81
C LEU A 131 -8.51 18.66 6.02
N LYS A 132 -8.57 17.96 7.16
CA LYS A 132 -9.14 18.49 8.42
C LYS A 132 -8.15 19.39 9.18
N HIS A 133 -6.85 19.34 8.85
CA HIS A 133 -5.83 20.09 9.58
C HIS A 133 -5.92 21.61 9.32
N PRO A 134 -5.86 22.46 10.37
CA PRO A 134 -5.95 23.92 10.22
C PRO A 134 -4.91 24.51 9.27
N ASP A 135 -3.67 24.05 9.30
CA ASP A 135 -2.60 24.53 8.45
C ASP A 135 -2.89 24.27 6.97
N PHE A 136 -3.44 23.08 6.64
CA PHE A 136 -3.84 22.77 5.28
C PHE A 136 -4.99 23.68 4.82
N GLN A 137 -5.97 23.92 5.67
CA GLN A 137 -7.10 24.80 5.37
C GLN A 137 -6.63 26.26 5.17
N ALA A 138 -5.67 26.70 5.96
CA ALA A 138 -5.08 28.05 5.90
C ALA A 138 -3.96 28.18 4.84
N MET A 139 -3.64 27.12 4.08
CA MET A 139 -2.52 27.07 3.10
C MET A 139 -1.15 27.37 3.73
N GLN A 140 -0.93 26.93 4.97
CA GLN A 140 0.32 27.09 5.72
C GLN A 140 1.17 25.82 5.71
N HIS A 141 0.98 24.94 4.74
CA HIS A 141 1.70 23.70 4.57
C HIS A 141 2.78 23.83 3.49
N SER A 142 3.86 23.09 3.66
CA SER A 142 4.96 22.92 2.68
C SER A 142 4.97 21.48 2.15
N THR A 143 5.87 21.19 1.21
CA THR A 143 6.09 19.82 0.70
C THR A 143 6.65 18.88 1.75
N LYS A 144 7.23 19.39 2.84
CA LYS A 144 7.75 18.61 3.98
C LYS A 144 6.80 18.57 5.17
N TRP A 145 5.70 19.31 5.10
CA TRP A 145 4.80 19.50 6.24
C TRP A 145 4.23 18.16 6.76
N VAL A 146 3.94 17.20 5.89
CA VAL A 146 3.44 15.88 6.29
C VAL A 146 4.46 15.13 7.16
N GLU A 147 5.75 15.24 6.83
CA GLU A 147 6.83 14.56 7.55
C GLU A 147 7.23 15.27 8.85
N GLU A 148 7.12 16.61 8.88
CA GLU A 148 7.67 17.43 9.96
C GLU A 148 6.62 17.88 10.98
N VAL A 149 5.34 17.96 10.60
CA VAL A 149 4.29 18.61 11.40
C VAL A 149 3.07 17.72 11.62
N LEU A 150 2.66 16.94 10.59
CA LEU A 150 1.43 16.17 10.66
C LEU A 150 1.58 14.99 11.63
N ASP A 151 0.74 14.95 12.66
CA ASP A 151 0.64 13.81 13.56
C ASP A 151 -0.40 12.81 13.05
N LEU A 152 0.04 11.60 12.74
CA LEU A 152 -0.76 10.48 12.29
C LEU A 152 -0.78 9.31 13.30
N SER A 153 -0.36 9.56 14.53
CA SER A 153 -0.28 8.54 15.60
C SER A 153 -1.64 7.92 15.95
N ASP A 154 -2.73 8.67 15.76
CA ASP A 154 -4.09 8.23 16.02
C ASP A 154 -4.67 7.33 14.89
N ILE A 155 -3.97 7.20 13.76
CA ILE A 155 -4.41 6.31 12.70
C ILE A 155 -4.05 4.87 13.07
N GLU A 156 -5.09 4.08 13.35
CA GLU A 156 -4.93 2.65 13.61
C GLU A 156 -4.63 1.89 12.32
N ALA A 157 -3.76 0.88 12.42
CA ALA A 157 -3.57 -0.06 11.33
C ALA A 157 -4.90 -0.80 11.02
N PRO A 158 -5.18 -1.08 9.74
CA PRO A 158 -6.38 -1.82 9.38
C PRO A 158 -6.40 -3.16 10.11
N LYS A 159 -7.55 -3.50 10.68
CA LYS A 159 -7.73 -4.81 11.31
C LYS A 159 -7.61 -5.89 10.23
N PRO A 160 -6.86 -6.97 10.49
CA PRO A 160 -6.84 -8.09 9.57
C PRO A 160 -8.27 -8.54 9.29
N PRO A 161 -8.59 -8.94 8.04
CA PRO A 161 -9.92 -9.44 7.72
C PRO A 161 -10.29 -10.58 8.67
N ALA A 162 -11.54 -10.59 9.13
CA ALA A 162 -12.03 -11.72 9.91
C ALA A 162 -11.88 -12.99 9.07
N PRO A 163 -11.45 -14.12 9.67
CA PRO A 163 -11.34 -15.38 8.95
C PRO A 163 -12.66 -15.68 8.22
N ALA A 164 -12.58 -16.07 6.95
CA ALA A 164 -13.77 -16.54 6.24
C ALA A 164 -14.36 -17.76 6.97
N GLU A 165 -15.69 -17.94 6.91
CA GLU A 165 -16.32 -19.14 7.47
C GLU A 165 -15.69 -20.38 6.83
N GLY A 166 -14.87 -21.12 7.61
CA GLY A 166 -14.12 -22.29 7.15
C GLY A 166 -12.59 -22.15 7.21
N ASP A 167 -12.06 -20.93 7.42
CA ASP A 167 -10.63 -20.75 7.69
C ASP A 167 -10.32 -21.12 9.15
N GLU A 168 -9.21 -21.84 9.34
CA GLU A 168 -8.71 -22.14 10.68
C GLU A 168 -8.43 -20.80 11.40
N ALA A 169 -8.93 -20.67 12.64
CA ALA A 169 -8.71 -19.48 13.45
C ALA A 169 -7.20 -19.21 13.57
N LEU A 170 -6.78 -18.04 13.09
CA LEU A 170 -5.39 -17.60 13.21
C LEU A 170 -5.15 -17.00 14.59
N VAL A 171 -4.13 -17.48 15.28
CA VAL A 171 -3.65 -16.88 16.54
C VAL A 171 -2.40 -16.04 16.31
N GLN A 172 -2.36 -14.88 16.95
CA GLN A 172 -1.17 -14.04 16.89
C GLN A 172 -0.05 -14.65 17.74
N ARG A 173 1.10 -14.89 17.12
CA ARG A 173 2.32 -15.31 17.81
C ARG A 173 3.43 -14.27 17.59
N ASN A 174 4.09 -13.89 18.67
CA ASN A 174 5.27 -13.07 18.61
C ASN A 174 6.51 -13.98 18.58
N THR A 175 7.39 -13.75 17.62
CA THR A 175 8.65 -14.49 17.53
C THR A 175 9.80 -13.54 17.24
N THR A 176 10.98 -13.82 17.80
CA THR A 176 12.17 -13.05 17.48
C THR A 176 12.94 -13.79 16.39
N VAL A 177 13.17 -13.10 15.27
CA VAL A 177 13.92 -13.62 14.11
C VAL A 177 15.27 -12.92 14.05
N GLU A 178 16.34 -13.67 13.84
CA GLU A 178 17.68 -13.10 13.64
C GLU A 178 18.07 -13.21 12.17
N VAL A 179 18.36 -12.08 11.52
CA VAL A 179 18.80 -12.00 10.14
C VAL A 179 20.13 -11.22 10.10
N ASN A 180 21.18 -11.85 9.63
CA ASN A 180 22.52 -11.25 9.53
C ASN A 180 23.02 -10.64 10.86
N GLY A 181 22.75 -11.30 11.99
CA GLY A 181 23.14 -10.84 13.34
C GLY A 181 22.27 -9.72 13.91
N LYS A 182 21.21 -9.30 13.24
CA LYS A 182 20.21 -8.36 13.77
C LYS A 182 18.94 -9.11 14.16
N ARG A 183 18.42 -8.79 15.36
CA ARG A 183 17.19 -9.38 15.86
C ARG A 183 16.00 -8.48 15.57
N PHE A 184 14.92 -9.11 15.11
CA PHE A 184 13.64 -8.47 14.79
C PHE A 184 12.54 -9.19 15.57
N ASP A 185 11.66 -8.44 16.22
CA ASP A 185 10.46 -8.98 16.83
C ASP A 185 9.35 -8.96 15.78
N VAL A 186 8.92 -10.15 15.37
CA VAL A 186 7.95 -10.37 14.30
C VAL A 186 6.64 -10.85 14.91
N LYS A 187 5.53 -10.20 14.55
CA LYS A 187 4.18 -10.67 14.83
C LYS A 187 3.70 -11.50 13.65
N MET A 188 3.34 -12.76 13.91
CA MET A 188 2.81 -13.67 12.89
C MET A 188 1.41 -14.13 13.29
N TRP A 189 0.54 -14.27 12.32
CA TRP A 189 -0.76 -14.92 12.47
C TRP A 189 -0.65 -16.30 11.84
N VAL A 190 -0.77 -17.33 12.65
CA VAL A 190 -0.61 -18.73 12.25
C VAL A 190 -1.83 -19.53 12.70
N PRO A 191 -2.20 -20.63 12.00
CA PRO A 191 -3.27 -21.50 12.45
C PRO A 191 -3.03 -21.98 13.89
N ASP A 192 -4.10 -22.06 14.69
CA ASP A 192 -4.04 -22.56 16.08
C ASP A 192 -3.89 -24.08 16.10
N VAL A 193 -2.76 -24.57 15.56
CA VAL A 193 -2.38 -25.97 15.70
C VAL A 193 -1.71 -26.17 17.04
N PRO A 194 -2.15 -27.16 17.87
CA PRO A 194 -1.49 -27.48 19.13
C PRO A 194 -0.04 -27.84 18.82
N MET A 195 0.91 -27.07 19.35
CA MET A 195 2.32 -27.42 19.27
C MET A 195 2.51 -28.74 20.01
N VAL A 196 2.72 -29.82 19.27
CA VAL A 196 3.27 -31.02 19.85
C VAL A 196 4.67 -30.66 20.33
N ALA A 197 4.84 -30.53 21.65
CA ALA A 197 6.14 -30.27 22.23
C ALA A 197 7.09 -31.35 21.71
N ALA A 198 8.03 -30.97 20.86
CA ALA A 198 9.12 -31.86 20.50
C ALA A 198 9.84 -32.21 21.78
N GLY A 199 9.66 -33.44 22.25
CA GLY A 199 10.34 -33.96 23.41
C GLY A 199 11.87 -33.77 23.23
N PRO A 200 12.64 -33.72 24.30
CA PRO A 200 14.06 -33.44 24.22
C PRO A 200 14.71 -34.44 23.24
N ALA A 201 15.34 -33.90 22.18
CA ALA A 201 16.06 -34.71 21.22
C ALA A 201 17.08 -35.56 21.97
N LYS A 202 16.91 -36.88 21.95
CA LYS A 202 17.90 -37.83 22.48
C LYS A 202 19.19 -37.57 21.67
N VAL A 203 20.18 -36.97 22.35
CA VAL A 203 21.54 -36.84 21.82
C VAL A 203 22.03 -38.27 21.59
N ALA A 204 22.13 -38.69 20.33
CA ALA A 204 22.73 -39.93 19.96
C ALA A 204 24.21 -39.90 20.39
N LYS A 205 24.57 -40.77 21.36
CA LYS A 205 25.96 -41.00 21.76
C LYS A 205 26.76 -41.46 20.53
N LYS A 206 27.80 -40.70 20.17
CA LYS A 206 28.80 -41.15 19.20
C LYS A 206 29.30 -42.54 19.58
N PRO A 207 29.37 -43.53 18.67
CA PRO A 207 29.99 -44.81 18.96
C PRO A 207 31.48 -44.62 19.24
N ALA A 208 31.97 -45.20 20.30
CA ALA A 208 33.37 -45.24 20.69
C ALA A 208 34.21 -45.91 19.60
N ARG A 209 35.26 -45.28 19.18
CA ARG A 209 36.26 -45.77 18.24
C ARG A 209 37.03 -46.92 18.92
N ALA A 210 36.82 -48.13 18.46
CA ALA A 210 37.64 -49.30 18.90
C ALA A 210 39.07 -49.12 18.30
N ALA A 211 40.03 -49.18 19.21
CA ALA A 211 41.45 -49.27 18.86
C ALA A 211 41.86 -50.72 18.64
N GLY A 212 42.69 -50.93 17.64
CA GLY A 212 43.67 -52.01 17.66
C GLY A 212 43.43 -53.11 16.65
N GLY A 213 44.45 -53.35 15.86
CA GLY A 213 44.69 -54.61 15.14
C GLY A 213 45.41 -54.44 13.83
N SER A 214 46.77 -54.51 13.92
CA SER A 214 47.69 -54.63 12.81
C SER A 214 47.53 -55.95 12.06
N GLY A 215 47.76 -55.97 10.76
CA GLY A 215 47.92 -57.25 10.03
C GLY A 215 47.88 -57.01 8.51
N GLY A 216 49.00 -57.14 7.89
CA GLY A 216 49.48 -56.98 6.57
C GLY A 216 48.87 -57.85 5.49
N GLY A 217 49.25 -57.59 4.28
CA GLY A 217 49.12 -58.50 3.13
C GLY A 217 48.69 -57.83 1.85
N ALA A 218 49.58 -57.45 1.11
CA ALA A 218 49.92 -57.63 -0.32
C ALA A 218 48.81 -57.73 -1.39
N ALA A 219 48.99 -56.91 -2.40
CA ALA A 219 49.14 -57.16 -3.81
C ALA A 219 47.92 -57.26 -4.76
N ALA A 220 48.15 -56.56 -5.88
CA ALA A 220 47.70 -56.78 -7.24
C ALA A 220 46.30 -56.34 -7.60
N GLY A 221 46.09 -55.38 -8.50
CA GLY A 221 46.45 -55.41 -9.93
C GLY A 221 45.18 -55.33 -10.75
N GLY A 222 45.13 -54.48 -11.77
CA GLY A 222 44.19 -54.64 -12.85
C GLY A 222 43.32 -53.43 -13.21
N SER A 223 43.83 -52.65 -14.05
CA SER A 223 43.43 -51.98 -15.29
C SER A 223 41.99 -52.15 -15.78
N GLY A 224 41.46 -51.13 -16.33
CA GLY A 224 40.72 -51.25 -17.56
C GLY A 224 39.40 -50.48 -17.66
N ASN A 225 39.51 -49.54 -18.55
CA ASN A 225 38.54 -48.76 -19.34
C ASN A 225 37.70 -47.76 -18.64
#